data_2438ae2137c40cd5645d40e399ab1a76
#
_entry.id   2438ae2137c40cd5645d40e399ab1a76
#
_cell.length_a   1.000
_cell.length_b   1.000
_cell.length_c   1.000
_cell.angle_alpha   90.00
_cell.angle_beta   90.00
_cell.angle_gamma   90.00
#
_symmetry.space_group_name_H-M   'P 1'
#
loop_
_entity.id
_entity.type
_entity.pdbx_description
1 polymer ?
#
loop_
_entity_poly.entity_id
_entity_poly.type
_entity_poly.pdbx_seq_one_letter_code
_entity_poly.pdbx_strand_id
1 'polypeptide(L)'
;MVNLVLYRKYRPKTFNEVIGQEHVVQTLTNAIGNELISHAYLFSGPRGTGKTTLGRLLAKAVNCKNRKAGEYEPCNQCENCLEINQGNSMDLIEIDAASNRGIDDIRELKDGIKFIPSKAKYKVFIIDEAHQLSKDAANALLKTLEEPPSHAIFVLATTEIHKMIPTIISRCQRFDFRKLRIEEIIKRLELILEKEKIKVEKPALQLIASQAEGSIRDAESLLDEVISFSGESQPIKKEVIEKLLGIVEVKVIFQFLEYLVSKNAKMAISFLNKTLERGLSPHQFNKALIDYLREILLLKIDSELENPLILGLTEEEKEKLKEFAFKTPIEDIQEALQKFVETENQIKYSSIPQLPMELAIVEICEKTE
;
A
#
# COMPACT_ATOMS: atom_id res chain seq x y z
N MET A 1 8.76 -18.90 -20.65
CA MET A 1 8.56 -18.76 -19.18
C MET A 1 7.58 -17.62 -18.98
N VAL A 2 6.50 -17.81 -18.25
CA VAL A 2 5.57 -16.72 -17.92
C VAL A 2 6.33 -15.75 -17.02
N ASN A 3 6.52 -14.51 -17.46
CA ASN A 3 7.13 -13.45 -16.65
C ASN A 3 6.16 -13.14 -15.49
N LEU A 4 6.45 -13.68 -14.31
CA LEU A 4 5.67 -13.39 -13.11
C LEU A 4 6.05 -11.99 -12.61
N VAL A 5 5.05 -11.15 -12.35
CA VAL A 5 5.24 -9.83 -11.73
C VAL A 5 6.02 -9.95 -10.40
N LEU A 6 6.87 -8.95 -10.10
CA LEU A 6 7.82 -9.01 -8.98
C LEU A 6 7.15 -9.33 -7.63
N TYR A 7 6.00 -8.73 -7.30
CA TYR A 7 5.30 -8.99 -6.05
C TYR A 7 4.80 -10.44 -5.88
N ARG A 8 4.67 -11.21 -6.98
CA ARG A 8 4.38 -12.65 -6.94
C ARG A 8 5.66 -13.48 -6.90
N LYS A 9 6.65 -13.12 -7.73
CA LYS A 9 7.94 -13.83 -7.84
C LYS A 9 8.70 -13.81 -6.51
N TYR A 10 8.71 -12.67 -5.85
CA TYR A 10 9.44 -12.42 -4.59
C TYR A 10 8.58 -12.50 -3.33
N ARG A 11 7.36 -13.03 -3.41
CA ARG A 11 6.54 -13.21 -2.20
C ARG A 11 7.32 -13.99 -1.15
N PRO A 12 7.41 -13.50 0.11
CA PRO A 12 8.09 -14.18 1.20
C PRO A 12 7.71 -15.66 1.32
N LYS A 13 8.70 -16.53 1.40
CA LYS A 13 8.53 -17.99 1.53
C LYS A 13 8.82 -18.47 2.95
N THR A 14 9.43 -17.64 3.78
CA THR A 14 9.73 -17.86 5.20
C THR A 14 9.32 -16.65 6.03
N PHE A 15 9.15 -16.82 7.34
CA PHE A 15 8.87 -15.72 8.25
C PHE A 15 10.04 -14.74 8.33
N ASN A 16 11.27 -15.22 8.22
CA ASN A 16 12.48 -14.41 8.24
C ASN A 16 12.60 -13.47 7.01
N GLU A 17 11.89 -13.73 5.91
CA GLU A 17 11.84 -12.87 4.73
C GLU A 17 10.81 -11.73 4.86
N VAL A 18 9.97 -11.76 5.90
CA VAL A 18 8.95 -10.72 6.12
C VAL A 18 9.61 -9.48 6.71
N ILE A 19 9.31 -8.33 6.13
CA ILE A 19 9.87 -7.05 6.57
C ILE A 19 8.77 -6.20 7.21
N GLY A 20 9.10 -5.53 8.31
CA GLY A 20 8.31 -4.46 8.89
C GLY A 20 7.09 -4.85 9.71
N GLN A 21 6.92 -6.14 10.03
CA GLN A 21 5.81 -6.64 10.86
C GLN A 21 6.35 -7.53 12.01
N GLU A 22 7.45 -7.13 12.63
CA GLU A 22 8.21 -7.93 13.59
C GLU A 22 7.34 -8.43 14.75
N HIS A 23 6.46 -7.57 15.27
CA HIS A 23 5.55 -7.91 16.37
C HIS A 23 4.54 -9.01 16.00
N VAL A 24 4.03 -9.00 14.77
CA VAL A 24 3.12 -10.03 14.23
C VAL A 24 3.89 -11.33 14.02
N VAL A 25 5.04 -11.24 13.34
CA VAL A 25 5.91 -12.38 13.03
C VAL A 25 6.33 -13.08 14.32
N GLN A 26 6.83 -12.34 15.31
CA GLN A 26 7.29 -12.91 16.58
C GLN A 26 6.17 -13.65 17.31
N THR A 27 4.97 -13.04 17.37
CA THR A 27 3.83 -13.68 18.06
C THR A 27 3.39 -14.95 17.35
N LEU A 28 3.30 -14.94 16.01
CA LEU A 28 2.93 -16.11 15.23
C LEU A 28 3.98 -17.23 15.33
N THR A 29 5.26 -16.88 15.21
CA THR A 29 6.36 -17.86 15.29
C THR A 29 6.46 -18.51 16.65
N ASN A 30 6.24 -17.74 17.75
CA ASN A 30 6.16 -18.28 19.09
C ASN A 30 4.96 -19.24 19.26
N ALA A 31 3.79 -18.87 18.73
CA ALA A 31 2.60 -19.74 18.77
C ALA A 31 2.83 -21.05 18.01
N ILE A 32 3.46 -20.98 16.83
CA ILE A 32 3.78 -22.14 16.00
C ILE A 32 4.83 -23.04 16.67
N GLY A 33 5.89 -22.45 17.20
CA GLY A 33 6.97 -23.20 17.89
C GLY A 33 6.49 -23.93 19.15
N ASN A 34 5.55 -23.32 19.89
CA ASN A 34 4.96 -23.89 21.10
C ASN A 34 3.70 -24.73 20.82
N GLU A 35 3.32 -24.93 19.56
CA GLU A 35 2.10 -25.66 19.12
C GLU A 35 0.78 -25.05 19.68
N LEU A 36 0.80 -23.78 20.07
CA LEU A 36 -0.34 -23.01 20.58
C LEU A 36 -1.08 -22.30 19.43
N ILE A 37 -1.60 -23.08 18.49
CA ILE A 37 -2.24 -22.56 17.28
C ILE A 37 -3.71 -22.26 17.57
N SER A 38 -4.13 -21.01 17.32
CA SER A 38 -5.53 -20.62 17.42
C SER A 38 -6.34 -21.15 16.22
N HIS A 39 -7.62 -21.41 16.44
CA HIS A 39 -8.54 -21.77 15.35
C HIS A 39 -8.89 -20.60 14.42
N ALA A 40 -8.75 -19.34 14.88
CA ALA A 40 -9.08 -18.16 14.09
C ALA A 40 -8.14 -16.99 14.36
N TYR A 41 -7.69 -16.37 13.29
CA TYR A 41 -6.83 -15.20 13.24
C TYR A 41 -7.51 -14.07 12.50
N LEU A 42 -7.40 -12.84 12.99
CA LEU A 42 -7.86 -11.64 12.32
C LEU A 42 -6.68 -10.72 12.04
N PHE A 43 -6.30 -10.59 10.77
CA PHE A 43 -5.24 -9.71 10.30
C PHE A 43 -5.84 -8.39 9.81
N SER A 44 -5.63 -7.33 10.56
CA SER A 44 -6.15 -5.99 10.29
C SER A 44 -5.03 -5.03 9.90
N GLY A 45 -5.26 -4.16 8.93
CA GLY A 45 -4.31 -3.10 8.56
C GLY A 45 -4.34 -2.74 7.07
N PRO A 46 -3.55 -1.74 6.65
CA PRO A 46 -3.57 -1.21 5.29
C PRO A 46 -3.33 -2.27 4.21
N ARG A 47 -3.77 -1.97 2.99
CA ARG A 47 -3.54 -2.83 1.82
C ARG A 47 -2.04 -2.99 1.55
N GLY A 48 -1.62 -4.15 1.06
CA GLY A 48 -0.24 -4.37 0.63
C GLY A 48 0.80 -4.52 1.74
N THR A 49 0.39 -4.64 3.02
CA THR A 49 1.29 -4.77 4.18
C THR A 49 1.67 -6.21 4.54
N GLY A 50 1.22 -7.21 3.76
CA GLY A 50 1.63 -8.60 3.93
C GLY A 50 0.64 -9.52 4.64
N LYS A 51 -0.62 -9.10 4.91
CA LYS A 51 -1.64 -9.90 5.60
C LYS A 51 -1.84 -11.29 5.00
N THR A 52 -2.19 -11.35 3.72
CA THR A 52 -2.41 -12.63 3.00
C THR A 52 -1.12 -13.46 2.89
N THR A 53 0.04 -12.80 2.79
CA THR A 53 1.34 -13.47 2.78
C THR A 53 1.63 -14.18 4.10
N LEU A 54 1.42 -13.51 5.23
CA LEU A 54 1.57 -14.11 6.55
C LEU A 54 0.52 -15.22 6.80
N GLY A 55 -0.70 -15.08 6.28
CA GLY A 55 -1.69 -16.16 6.30
C GLY A 55 -1.21 -17.42 5.58
N ARG A 56 -0.59 -17.26 4.41
CA ARG A 56 0.01 -18.38 3.66
C ARG A 56 1.23 -18.96 4.37
N LEU A 57 2.06 -18.15 5.01
CA LEU A 57 3.19 -18.63 5.80
C LEU A 57 2.72 -19.44 7.01
N LEU A 58 1.68 -18.98 7.71
CA LEU A 58 1.03 -19.74 8.77
C LEU A 58 0.53 -21.08 8.26
N ALA A 59 -0.24 -21.10 7.16
CA ALA A 59 -0.76 -22.32 6.53
C ALA A 59 0.36 -23.32 6.18
N LYS A 60 1.48 -22.84 5.64
CA LYS A 60 2.65 -23.67 5.35
C LYS A 60 3.30 -24.23 6.60
N ALA A 61 3.50 -23.39 7.61
CA ALA A 61 4.20 -23.80 8.82
C ALA A 61 3.43 -24.86 9.60
N VAL A 62 2.11 -24.68 9.77
CA VAL A 62 1.27 -25.64 10.51
C VAL A 62 1.12 -26.99 9.78
N ASN A 63 1.29 -26.96 8.44
CA ASN A 63 1.13 -28.13 7.57
C ASN A 63 2.46 -28.70 7.03
N CYS A 64 3.59 -28.15 7.46
CA CYS A 64 4.90 -28.60 6.99
C CYS A 64 5.25 -29.98 7.53
N LYS A 65 5.45 -30.97 6.66
CA LYS A 65 5.79 -32.35 7.02
C LYS A 65 7.17 -32.47 7.69
N ASN A 66 8.10 -31.57 7.36
CA ASN A 66 9.49 -31.64 7.82
C ASN A 66 9.80 -30.67 8.98
N ARG A 67 8.81 -29.89 9.46
CA ARG A 67 8.99 -29.00 10.61
C ARG A 67 9.05 -29.81 11.89
N LYS A 68 10.08 -29.61 12.67
CA LYS A 68 10.25 -30.27 13.98
C LYS A 68 9.54 -29.51 15.09
N ALA A 69 9.25 -30.18 16.17
CA ALA A 69 8.75 -29.53 17.39
C ALA A 69 9.73 -28.44 17.86
N GLY A 70 9.21 -27.27 18.21
CA GLY A 70 10.01 -26.08 18.57
C GLY A 70 10.47 -25.23 17.37
N GLU A 71 10.41 -25.71 16.14
CA GLU A 71 10.68 -24.92 14.95
C GLU A 71 9.41 -24.23 14.47
N TYR A 72 9.55 -23.09 13.76
CA TYR A 72 8.43 -22.33 13.21
C TYR A 72 8.51 -22.14 11.70
N GLU A 73 9.71 -22.27 11.10
CA GLU A 73 9.87 -22.06 9.66
C GLU A 73 9.39 -23.24 8.81
N PRO A 74 8.64 -22.99 7.74
CA PRO A 74 8.30 -24.03 6.79
C PRO A 74 9.54 -24.45 5.98
N CYS A 75 9.70 -25.74 5.68
CA CYS A 75 10.88 -26.25 4.98
C CYS A 75 10.96 -25.84 3.50
N ASN A 76 9.88 -25.43 2.88
CA ASN A 76 9.76 -25.08 1.45
C ASN A 76 10.14 -26.20 0.45
N GLN A 77 10.31 -27.43 0.91
CA GLN A 77 10.75 -28.59 0.11
C GLN A 77 9.75 -29.74 0.13
N CYS A 78 8.96 -29.90 1.20
CA CYS A 78 7.95 -30.95 1.26
C CYS A 78 6.76 -30.66 0.34
N GLU A 79 6.01 -31.68 0.01
CA GLU A 79 4.84 -31.62 -0.87
C GLU A 79 3.86 -30.50 -0.50
N ASN A 80 3.45 -30.43 0.78
CA ASN A 80 2.52 -29.39 1.26
C ASN A 80 3.07 -27.96 1.06
N CYS A 81 4.37 -27.75 1.35
CA CYS A 81 5.00 -26.45 1.14
C CYS A 81 5.06 -26.06 -0.34
N LEU A 82 5.35 -27.02 -1.23
CA LEU A 82 5.44 -26.80 -2.67
C LEU A 82 4.06 -26.52 -3.26
N GLU A 83 3.03 -27.29 -2.90
CA GLU A 83 1.66 -27.07 -3.35
C GLU A 83 1.12 -25.70 -2.94
N ILE A 84 1.37 -25.26 -1.69
CA ILE A 84 0.97 -23.93 -1.22
C ILE A 84 1.74 -22.83 -1.97
N ASN A 85 3.04 -23.00 -2.22
CA ASN A 85 3.83 -22.03 -2.99
C ASN A 85 3.33 -21.89 -4.44
N GLN A 86 2.82 -22.97 -5.03
CA GLN A 86 2.27 -23.01 -6.39
C GLN A 86 0.80 -22.59 -6.46
N GLY A 87 0.11 -22.49 -5.31
CA GLY A 87 -1.32 -22.18 -5.24
C GLY A 87 -2.25 -23.34 -5.61
N ASN A 88 -1.76 -24.59 -5.53
CA ASN A 88 -2.48 -25.81 -5.93
C ASN A 88 -2.91 -26.67 -4.73
N SER A 89 -2.72 -26.20 -3.51
CA SER A 89 -3.05 -26.98 -2.31
C SER A 89 -4.58 -27.06 -2.13
N MET A 90 -5.10 -28.29 -1.99
CA MET A 90 -6.51 -28.54 -1.67
C MET A 90 -6.85 -28.21 -0.20
N ASP A 91 -5.83 -28.15 0.67
CA ASP A 91 -5.97 -27.91 2.09
C ASP A 91 -5.72 -26.43 2.46
N LEU A 92 -5.46 -25.56 1.47
CA LEU A 92 -5.46 -24.11 1.60
C LEU A 92 -6.49 -23.50 0.66
N ILE A 93 -7.56 -22.98 1.22
CA ILE A 93 -8.64 -22.33 0.49
C ILE A 93 -8.54 -20.83 0.70
N GLU A 94 -8.37 -20.08 -0.40
CA GLU A 94 -8.30 -18.63 -0.38
C GLU A 94 -9.51 -18.03 -1.07
N ILE A 95 -10.21 -17.17 -0.37
CA ILE A 95 -11.42 -16.50 -0.85
C ILE A 95 -11.20 -14.99 -0.72
N ASP A 96 -11.36 -14.28 -1.83
CA ASP A 96 -11.49 -12.82 -1.81
C ASP A 96 -12.96 -12.45 -1.67
N ALA A 97 -13.34 -11.94 -0.49
CA ALA A 97 -14.72 -11.55 -0.21
C ALA A 97 -15.19 -10.33 -1.04
N ALA A 98 -14.25 -9.59 -1.68
CA ALA A 98 -14.60 -8.52 -2.61
C ALA A 98 -15.20 -9.07 -3.91
N SER A 99 -14.69 -10.21 -4.38
CA SER A 99 -15.13 -10.88 -5.61
C SER A 99 -16.21 -11.92 -5.35
N ASN A 100 -16.18 -12.57 -4.18
CA ASN A 100 -17.10 -13.66 -3.77
C ASN A 100 -18.00 -13.20 -2.62
N ARG A 101 -18.93 -12.28 -2.92
CA ARG A 101 -19.86 -11.68 -1.94
C ARG A 101 -21.10 -12.52 -1.69
N GLY A 102 -21.33 -13.55 -2.51
CA GLY A 102 -22.55 -14.33 -2.54
C GLY A 102 -22.72 -15.21 -1.31
N ILE A 103 -23.99 -15.47 -0.98
CA ILE A 103 -24.34 -16.41 0.10
C ILE A 103 -23.96 -17.85 -0.29
N ASP A 104 -23.97 -18.14 -1.57
CA ASP A 104 -23.68 -19.47 -2.11
C ASP A 104 -22.19 -19.78 -2.04
N ASP A 105 -21.29 -18.80 -2.31
CA ASP A 105 -19.85 -18.95 -2.15
C ASP A 105 -19.48 -19.31 -0.71
N ILE A 106 -20.17 -18.71 0.27
CA ILE A 106 -19.94 -19.00 1.69
C ILE A 106 -20.63 -20.31 2.14
N ARG A 107 -21.72 -20.72 1.49
CA ARG A 107 -22.29 -22.08 1.71
C ARG A 107 -21.33 -23.15 1.23
N GLU A 108 -20.72 -22.99 0.06
CA GLU A 108 -19.67 -23.90 -0.44
C GLU A 108 -18.46 -23.93 0.51
N LEU A 109 -18.04 -22.77 1.02
CA LEU A 109 -17.02 -22.69 2.06
C LEU A 109 -17.43 -23.49 3.30
N LYS A 110 -18.66 -23.28 3.81
CA LYS A 110 -19.18 -23.96 5.01
C LYS A 110 -19.24 -25.49 4.82
N ASP A 111 -19.64 -25.93 3.65
CA ASP A 111 -19.66 -27.36 3.35
C ASP A 111 -18.22 -27.89 3.21
N GLY A 112 -17.33 -27.11 2.60
CA GLY A 112 -15.90 -27.42 2.54
C GLY A 112 -15.21 -27.56 3.91
N ILE A 113 -15.67 -26.83 4.92
CA ILE A 113 -15.14 -26.87 6.28
C ILE A 113 -15.40 -28.22 6.96
N LYS A 114 -16.53 -28.87 6.66
CA LYS A 114 -16.89 -30.17 7.23
C LYS A 114 -15.96 -31.30 6.81
N PHE A 115 -15.31 -31.16 5.65
CA PHE A 115 -14.39 -32.18 5.15
C PHE A 115 -13.03 -32.06 5.82
N ILE A 116 -12.52 -33.21 6.26
CA ILE A 116 -11.16 -33.32 6.78
C ILE A 116 -10.12 -32.96 5.71
N PRO A 117 -8.92 -32.51 6.10
CA PRO A 117 -7.82 -32.26 5.16
C PRO A 117 -7.50 -33.51 4.33
N SER A 118 -7.11 -33.29 3.06
CA SER A 118 -6.75 -34.40 2.16
C SER A 118 -5.36 -34.98 2.44
N LYS A 119 -4.38 -34.11 2.73
CA LYS A 119 -2.97 -34.49 2.90
C LYS A 119 -2.32 -33.79 4.10
N ALA A 120 -2.85 -32.65 4.51
CA ALA A 120 -2.30 -31.79 5.56
C ALA A 120 -2.83 -32.14 6.94
N LYS A 121 -2.23 -31.54 7.99
CA LYS A 121 -2.73 -31.65 9.37
C LYS A 121 -3.97 -30.75 9.57
N TYR A 122 -3.94 -29.57 8.98
CA TYR A 122 -4.99 -28.58 9.10
C TYR A 122 -5.49 -28.13 7.72
N LYS A 123 -6.79 -27.90 7.60
CA LYS A 123 -7.40 -27.20 6.47
C LYS A 123 -7.47 -25.73 6.80
N VAL A 124 -6.79 -24.88 6.03
CA VAL A 124 -6.66 -23.46 6.30
C VAL A 124 -7.51 -22.66 5.32
N PHE A 125 -8.30 -21.75 5.87
CA PHE A 125 -9.19 -20.87 5.11
C PHE A 125 -8.71 -19.44 5.27
N ILE A 126 -8.26 -18.82 4.17
CA ILE A 126 -7.90 -17.39 4.15
C ILE A 126 -9.04 -16.64 3.47
N ILE A 127 -9.67 -15.73 4.20
CA ILE A 127 -10.73 -14.86 3.69
C ILE A 127 -10.17 -13.45 3.64
N ASP A 128 -9.82 -13.01 2.43
CA ASP A 128 -9.30 -11.65 2.21
C ASP A 128 -10.47 -10.67 2.08
N GLU A 129 -10.26 -9.42 2.50
CA GLU A 129 -11.25 -8.35 2.59
C GLU A 129 -12.55 -8.80 3.31
N ALA A 130 -12.39 -9.53 4.43
CA ALA A 130 -13.47 -10.17 5.17
C ALA A 130 -14.59 -9.21 5.61
N HIS A 131 -14.34 -7.89 5.68
CA HIS A 131 -15.36 -6.87 5.94
C HIS A 131 -16.40 -6.72 4.80
N GLN A 132 -16.11 -7.28 3.62
CA GLN A 132 -17.02 -7.26 2.47
C GLN A 132 -18.00 -8.46 2.43
N LEU A 133 -17.86 -9.41 3.35
CA LEU A 133 -18.82 -10.50 3.49
C LEU A 133 -20.25 -9.96 3.70
N SER A 134 -21.23 -10.55 3.04
CA SER A 134 -22.63 -10.23 3.32
C SER A 134 -22.98 -10.58 4.79
N LYS A 135 -24.01 -9.94 5.35
CA LYS A 135 -24.44 -10.22 6.72
C LYS A 135 -24.76 -11.69 6.93
N ASP A 136 -25.39 -12.34 5.94
CA ASP A 136 -25.76 -13.75 6.01
C ASP A 136 -24.53 -14.66 5.94
N ALA A 137 -23.55 -14.30 5.11
CA ALA A 137 -22.27 -15.00 5.02
C ALA A 137 -21.48 -14.90 6.33
N ALA A 138 -21.39 -13.71 6.90
CA ALA A 138 -20.72 -13.47 8.17
C ALA A 138 -21.42 -14.20 9.33
N ASN A 139 -22.76 -14.22 9.36
CA ASN A 139 -23.53 -14.99 10.36
C ASN A 139 -23.35 -16.51 10.20
N ALA A 140 -23.23 -17.01 8.96
CA ALA A 140 -22.93 -18.42 8.72
C ALA A 140 -21.52 -18.81 9.23
N LEU A 141 -20.56 -17.91 9.12
CA LEU A 141 -19.20 -18.09 9.64
C LEU A 141 -19.16 -18.08 11.17
N LEU A 142 -19.99 -17.26 11.83
CA LEU A 142 -20.04 -17.16 13.30
C LEU A 142 -20.22 -18.52 13.99
N LYS A 143 -21.16 -19.34 13.51
CA LYS A 143 -21.40 -20.68 14.07
C LYS A 143 -20.15 -21.56 14.04
N THR A 144 -19.40 -21.45 12.94
CA THR A 144 -18.17 -22.22 12.76
C THR A 144 -17.01 -21.68 13.61
N LEU A 145 -16.99 -20.37 13.87
CA LEU A 145 -15.98 -19.76 14.76
C LEU A 145 -16.29 -20.03 16.24
N GLU A 146 -17.57 -20.30 16.60
CA GLU A 146 -17.97 -20.69 17.96
C GLU A 146 -17.62 -22.15 18.26
N GLU A 147 -17.87 -23.04 17.30
CA GLU A 147 -17.62 -24.48 17.42
C GLU A 147 -16.73 -24.94 16.24
N PRO A 148 -15.45 -24.53 16.22
CA PRO A 148 -14.57 -24.83 15.09
C PRO A 148 -14.20 -26.31 15.07
N PRO A 149 -14.23 -26.96 13.88
CA PRO A 149 -13.64 -28.29 13.74
C PRO A 149 -12.15 -28.26 14.09
N SER A 150 -11.67 -29.26 14.80
CA SER A 150 -10.27 -29.33 15.29
C SER A 150 -9.22 -29.28 14.17
N HIS A 151 -9.61 -29.57 12.95
CA HIS A 151 -8.76 -29.55 11.76
C HIS A 151 -8.83 -28.24 10.96
N ALA A 152 -9.67 -27.28 11.34
CA ALA A 152 -9.88 -26.04 10.58
C ALA A 152 -9.19 -24.85 11.25
N ILE A 153 -8.48 -24.05 10.44
CA ILE A 153 -7.88 -22.78 10.85
C ILE A 153 -8.40 -21.69 9.92
N PHE A 154 -8.88 -20.58 10.51
CA PHE A 154 -9.38 -19.44 9.78
C PHE A 154 -8.40 -18.26 9.89
N VAL A 155 -8.12 -17.61 8.75
CA VAL A 155 -7.35 -16.36 8.68
C VAL A 155 -8.23 -15.34 7.98
N LEU A 156 -8.80 -14.42 8.74
CA LEU A 156 -9.59 -13.31 8.21
C LEU A 156 -8.66 -12.12 8.01
N ALA A 157 -8.56 -11.60 6.79
CA ALA A 157 -7.80 -10.40 6.51
C ALA A 157 -8.74 -9.24 6.17
N THR A 158 -8.48 -8.05 6.70
CA THR A 158 -9.29 -6.86 6.45
C THR A 158 -8.46 -5.60 6.38
N THR A 159 -8.85 -4.67 5.52
CA THR A 159 -8.32 -3.31 5.50
C THR A 159 -9.16 -2.36 6.37
N GLU A 160 -10.39 -2.75 6.74
CA GLU A 160 -11.34 -1.90 7.43
C GLU A 160 -11.94 -2.62 8.66
N ILE A 161 -11.18 -2.66 9.75
CA ILE A 161 -11.58 -3.35 10.99
C ILE A 161 -12.90 -2.81 11.55
N HIS A 162 -13.17 -1.51 11.38
CA HIS A 162 -14.38 -0.86 11.88
C HIS A 162 -15.66 -1.32 11.17
N LYS A 163 -15.54 -1.93 9.97
CA LYS A 163 -16.66 -2.54 9.25
C LYS A 163 -16.89 -4.01 9.62
N MET A 164 -15.97 -4.62 10.37
CA MET A 164 -16.12 -6.01 10.81
C MET A 164 -17.17 -6.14 11.92
N ILE A 165 -17.89 -7.25 11.90
CA ILE A 165 -18.90 -7.56 12.94
C ILE A 165 -18.16 -7.84 14.27
N PRO A 166 -18.52 -7.13 15.38
CA PRO A 166 -17.83 -7.28 16.66
C PRO A 166 -17.80 -8.72 17.20
N THR A 167 -18.82 -9.50 16.92
CA THR A 167 -18.90 -10.90 17.32
C THR A 167 -17.91 -11.82 16.60
N ILE A 168 -17.47 -11.47 15.38
CA ILE A 168 -16.37 -12.16 14.70
C ILE A 168 -15.03 -11.75 15.34
N ILE A 169 -14.83 -10.44 15.58
CA ILE A 169 -13.59 -9.92 16.19
C ILE A 169 -13.31 -10.59 17.52
N SER A 170 -14.34 -10.75 18.36
CA SER A 170 -14.19 -11.34 19.71
C SER A 170 -13.82 -12.83 19.73
N ARG A 171 -13.95 -13.54 18.58
CA ARG A 171 -13.65 -14.97 18.43
C ARG A 171 -12.34 -15.24 17.71
N CYS A 172 -11.64 -14.17 17.28
CA CYS A 172 -10.38 -14.27 16.55
C CYS A 172 -9.22 -13.70 17.38
N GLN A 173 -8.07 -14.30 17.23
CA GLN A 173 -6.81 -13.68 17.70
C GLN A 173 -6.45 -12.56 16.72
N ARG A 174 -6.49 -11.29 17.20
CA ARG A 174 -6.27 -10.11 16.37
C ARG A 174 -4.79 -9.76 16.27
N PHE A 175 -4.39 -9.38 15.05
CA PHE A 175 -3.08 -8.87 14.70
C PHE A 175 -3.22 -7.62 13.85
N ASP A 176 -2.63 -6.51 14.30
CA ASP A 176 -2.70 -5.23 13.61
C ASP A 176 -1.40 -5.00 12.81
N PHE A 177 -1.55 -4.91 11.49
CA PHE A 177 -0.48 -4.63 10.56
C PHE A 177 -0.35 -3.12 10.39
N ARG A 178 0.89 -2.62 10.41
CA ARG A 178 1.20 -1.22 10.19
C ARG A 178 1.66 -0.95 8.75
N LYS A 179 1.59 0.29 8.32
CA LYS A 179 2.30 0.75 7.13
C LYS A 179 3.81 0.53 7.32
N LEU A 180 4.50 0.14 6.24
CA LEU A 180 5.95 0.02 6.26
C LEU A 180 6.59 1.41 6.20
N ARG A 181 7.72 1.57 6.87
CA ARG A 181 8.56 2.77 6.75
C ARG A 181 9.30 2.77 5.41
N ILE A 182 9.67 3.93 4.96
CA ILE A 182 10.38 4.11 3.67
C ILE A 182 11.66 3.26 3.64
N GLU A 183 12.43 3.25 4.73
CA GLU A 183 13.68 2.48 4.85
C GLU A 183 13.43 0.97 4.74
N GLU A 184 12.32 0.47 5.28
CA GLU A 184 11.93 -0.93 5.21
C GLU A 184 11.56 -1.33 3.78
N ILE A 185 10.86 -0.44 3.06
CA ILE A 185 10.51 -0.64 1.65
C ILE A 185 11.79 -0.61 0.80
N ILE A 186 12.66 0.38 0.97
CA ILE A 186 13.93 0.48 0.23
C ILE A 186 14.75 -0.80 0.41
N LYS A 187 14.93 -1.26 1.66
CA LYS A 187 15.64 -2.50 1.96
C LYS A 187 15.06 -3.70 1.20
N ARG A 188 13.73 -3.76 1.08
CA ARG A 188 13.07 -4.82 0.33
C ARG A 188 13.33 -4.72 -1.17
N LEU A 189 13.25 -3.52 -1.73
CA LEU A 189 13.50 -3.28 -3.15
C LEU A 189 14.97 -3.57 -3.51
N GLU A 190 15.93 -3.20 -2.66
CA GLU A 190 17.35 -3.51 -2.85
C GLU A 190 17.60 -5.02 -2.93
N LEU A 191 16.99 -5.82 -2.05
CA LEU A 191 17.09 -7.29 -2.10
C LEU A 191 16.54 -7.87 -3.42
N ILE A 192 15.48 -7.29 -3.98
CA ILE A 192 14.91 -7.71 -5.26
C ILE A 192 15.86 -7.34 -6.40
N LEU A 193 16.35 -6.09 -6.41
CA LEU A 193 17.24 -5.57 -7.43
C LEU A 193 18.56 -6.35 -7.49
N GLU A 194 19.11 -6.74 -6.35
CA GLU A 194 20.31 -7.59 -6.28
C GLU A 194 20.09 -8.93 -6.98
N LYS A 195 18.93 -9.57 -6.72
CA LYS A 195 18.55 -10.84 -7.36
C LYS A 195 18.27 -10.71 -8.86
N GLU A 196 17.69 -9.59 -9.29
CA GLU A 196 17.44 -9.29 -10.71
C GLU A 196 18.68 -8.74 -11.43
N LYS A 197 19.75 -8.38 -10.69
CA LYS A 197 20.98 -7.76 -11.21
C LYS A 197 20.72 -6.43 -11.91
N ILE A 198 19.75 -5.66 -11.43
CA ILE A 198 19.37 -4.35 -11.97
C ILE A 198 19.92 -3.25 -11.06
N LYS A 199 20.44 -2.19 -11.66
CA LYS A 199 20.98 -1.03 -10.93
C LYS A 199 19.98 0.11 -10.97
N VAL A 200 19.59 0.61 -9.80
CA VAL A 200 18.72 1.76 -9.61
C VAL A 200 19.42 2.75 -8.68
N GLU A 201 19.35 4.03 -9.00
CA GLU A 201 19.93 5.07 -8.14
C GLU A 201 19.16 5.19 -6.82
N LYS A 202 19.86 5.52 -5.75
CA LYS A 202 19.25 5.65 -4.41
C LYS A 202 18.09 6.67 -4.35
N PRO A 203 18.18 7.86 -4.99
CA PRO A 203 17.05 8.79 -5.06
C PRO A 203 15.82 8.22 -5.79
N ALA A 204 16.06 7.39 -6.81
CA ALA A 204 14.99 6.70 -7.53
C ALA A 204 14.26 5.69 -6.63
N LEU A 205 14.98 4.89 -5.84
CA LEU A 205 14.40 3.98 -4.87
C LEU A 205 13.61 4.69 -3.78
N GLN A 206 14.12 5.82 -3.28
CA GLN A 206 13.42 6.66 -2.32
C GLN A 206 12.08 7.16 -2.88
N LEU A 207 12.07 7.56 -4.17
CA LEU A 207 10.85 8.01 -4.84
C LEU A 207 9.83 6.89 -4.97
N ILE A 208 10.23 5.67 -5.40
CA ILE A 208 9.33 4.51 -5.45
C ILE A 208 8.75 4.21 -4.06
N ALA A 209 9.61 4.19 -3.03
CA ALA A 209 9.19 3.89 -1.67
C ALA A 209 8.22 4.93 -1.09
N SER A 210 8.41 6.21 -1.40
CA SER A 210 7.50 7.28 -0.98
C SER A 210 6.14 7.17 -1.67
N GLN A 211 6.11 6.91 -2.99
CA GLN A 211 4.88 6.75 -3.77
C GLN A 211 4.06 5.51 -3.38
N ALA A 212 4.71 4.51 -2.80
CA ALA A 212 4.03 3.30 -2.33
C ALA A 212 3.24 3.49 -1.02
N GLU A 213 3.36 4.64 -0.34
CA GLU A 213 2.59 5.03 0.85
C GLU A 213 2.57 3.97 1.98
N GLY A 214 3.64 3.18 2.09
CA GLY A 214 3.77 2.12 3.10
C GLY A 214 3.26 0.75 2.67
N SER A 215 2.87 0.58 1.40
CA SER A 215 2.47 -0.70 0.79
C SER A 215 3.66 -1.33 0.06
N ILE A 216 4.14 -2.47 0.55
CA ILE A 216 5.24 -3.20 -0.10
C ILE A 216 4.82 -3.76 -1.47
N ARG A 217 3.55 -4.16 -1.61
CA ARG A 217 3.01 -4.68 -2.87
C ARG A 217 3.00 -3.62 -3.96
N ASP A 218 2.61 -2.39 -3.61
CA ASP A 218 2.54 -1.30 -4.56
C ASP A 218 3.97 -0.83 -4.92
N ALA A 219 4.91 -0.84 -3.97
CA ALA A 219 6.32 -0.57 -4.23
C ALA A 219 6.95 -1.60 -5.19
N GLU A 220 6.69 -2.90 -4.98
CA GLU A 220 7.15 -3.97 -5.87
C GLU A 220 6.50 -3.89 -7.25
N SER A 221 5.23 -3.46 -7.34
CA SER A 221 4.53 -3.25 -8.61
C SER A 221 5.08 -2.05 -9.38
N LEU A 222 5.32 -0.93 -8.68
CA LEU A 222 5.95 0.25 -9.27
C LEU A 222 7.38 -0.05 -9.77
N LEU A 223 8.14 -0.83 -9.00
CA LEU A 223 9.47 -1.25 -9.42
C LEU A 223 9.42 -2.07 -10.71
N ASP A 224 8.48 -2.99 -10.83
CA ASP A 224 8.28 -3.84 -12.02
C ASP A 224 7.93 -2.99 -13.24
N GLU A 225 7.06 -1.99 -13.07
CA GLU A 225 6.68 -1.03 -14.11
C GLU A 225 7.88 -0.18 -14.55
N VAL A 226 8.65 0.34 -13.60
CA VAL A 226 9.88 1.13 -13.86
C VAL A 226 10.92 0.30 -14.61
N ILE A 227 11.15 -0.95 -14.22
CA ILE A 227 12.07 -1.85 -14.92
C ILE A 227 11.61 -2.09 -16.35
N SER A 228 10.31 -2.36 -16.54
CA SER A 228 9.74 -2.59 -17.86
C SER A 228 9.83 -1.37 -18.76
N PHE A 229 9.62 -0.18 -18.20
CA PHE A 229 9.72 1.09 -18.93
C PHE A 229 11.17 1.47 -19.31
N SER A 230 12.13 1.20 -18.39
CA SER A 230 13.54 1.59 -18.58
C SER A 230 14.26 0.73 -19.62
N GLY A 231 13.78 -0.49 -19.89
CA GLY A 231 14.42 -1.45 -20.79
C GLY A 231 15.87 -1.74 -20.38
N GLU A 232 16.81 -1.58 -21.34
CA GLU A 232 18.25 -1.83 -21.12
C GLU A 232 18.99 -0.64 -20.47
N SER A 233 18.32 0.49 -20.26
CA SER A 233 18.96 1.70 -19.71
C SER A 233 19.26 1.55 -18.23
N GLN A 234 20.55 1.43 -17.87
CA GLN A 234 21.00 1.31 -16.48
C GLN A 234 22.20 2.24 -16.22
N PRO A 235 22.33 2.81 -15.02
CA PRO A 235 21.40 2.72 -13.88
C PRO A 235 20.08 3.48 -14.13
N ILE A 236 18.98 3.01 -13.54
CA ILE A 236 17.68 3.68 -13.59
C ILE A 236 17.76 4.92 -12.70
N LYS A 237 17.49 6.09 -13.30
CA LYS A 237 17.56 7.39 -12.65
C LYS A 237 16.21 7.86 -12.16
N LYS A 238 16.21 8.84 -11.23
CA LYS A 238 14.99 9.45 -10.67
C LYS A 238 14.07 10.03 -11.77
N GLU A 239 14.64 10.69 -12.77
CA GLU A 239 13.90 11.34 -13.86
C GLU A 239 13.08 10.34 -14.70
N VAL A 240 13.54 9.10 -14.80
CA VAL A 240 12.81 8.03 -15.49
C VAL A 240 11.51 7.71 -14.76
N ILE A 241 11.57 7.66 -13.42
CA ILE A 241 10.42 7.38 -12.57
C ILE A 241 9.46 8.57 -12.55
N GLU A 242 9.98 9.77 -12.43
CA GLU A 242 9.17 11.00 -12.51
C GLU A 242 8.38 11.06 -13.80
N LYS A 243 9.03 10.76 -14.94
CA LYS A 243 8.37 10.71 -16.24
C LYS A 243 7.32 9.61 -16.33
N LEU A 244 7.62 8.41 -15.84
CA LEU A 244 6.69 7.27 -15.86
C LEU A 244 5.44 7.54 -15.04
N LEU A 245 5.63 8.04 -13.81
CA LEU A 245 4.54 8.28 -12.86
C LEU A 245 3.82 9.62 -13.11
N GLY A 246 4.31 10.42 -14.06
CA GLY A 246 3.80 11.77 -14.30
C GLY A 246 3.93 12.67 -13.07
N ILE A 247 5.00 12.46 -12.29
CA ILE A 247 5.28 13.29 -11.11
C ILE A 247 5.70 14.67 -11.59
N VAL A 248 5.06 15.68 -11.03
CA VAL A 248 5.34 17.06 -11.37
C VAL A 248 6.71 17.46 -10.83
N GLU A 249 7.57 17.92 -11.72
CA GLU A 249 8.87 18.46 -11.28
C GLU A 249 8.68 19.57 -10.26
N VAL A 250 9.45 19.52 -9.18
CA VAL A 250 9.40 20.52 -8.09
C VAL A 250 9.52 21.94 -8.62
N LYS A 251 10.36 22.16 -9.63
CA LYS A 251 10.57 23.46 -10.28
C LYS A 251 9.29 24.00 -10.92
N VAL A 252 8.45 23.12 -11.47
CA VAL A 252 7.16 23.50 -12.09
C VAL A 252 6.19 24.00 -11.00
N ILE A 253 6.14 23.31 -9.86
CA ILE A 253 5.31 23.73 -8.74
C ILE A 253 5.80 25.07 -8.16
N PHE A 254 7.09 25.24 -7.95
CA PHE A 254 7.63 26.51 -7.44
C PHE A 254 7.32 27.68 -8.37
N GLN A 255 7.49 27.52 -9.68
CA GLN A 255 7.17 28.57 -10.63
C GLN A 255 5.67 28.92 -10.63
N PHE A 256 4.82 27.92 -10.47
CA PHE A 256 3.39 28.14 -10.33
C PHE A 256 3.04 28.88 -9.02
N LEU A 257 3.65 28.49 -7.89
CA LEU A 257 3.49 29.15 -6.61
C LEU A 257 3.95 30.62 -6.65
N GLU A 258 5.03 30.94 -7.37
CA GLU A 258 5.47 32.34 -7.58
C GLU A 258 4.38 33.20 -8.23
N TYR A 259 3.66 32.64 -9.23
CA TYR A 259 2.55 33.36 -9.85
C TYR A 259 1.36 33.52 -8.92
N LEU A 260 1.06 32.55 -8.08
CA LEU A 260 -0.01 32.65 -7.07
C LEU A 260 0.30 33.69 -6.00
N VAL A 261 1.52 33.65 -5.43
CA VAL A 261 1.96 34.61 -4.41
C VAL A 261 1.99 36.05 -4.95
N SER A 262 2.40 36.22 -6.22
CA SER A 262 2.35 37.54 -6.90
C SER A 262 0.95 37.94 -7.34
N LYS A 263 -0.09 37.18 -7.00
CA LYS A 263 -1.50 37.42 -7.40
C LYS A 263 -1.69 37.61 -8.91
N ASN A 264 -0.89 36.95 -9.72
CA ASN A 264 -0.91 37.07 -11.18
C ASN A 264 -1.72 35.92 -11.81
N ALA A 265 -3.06 36.03 -11.76
CA ALA A 265 -3.98 35.03 -12.32
C ALA A 265 -3.69 34.69 -13.79
N LYS A 266 -3.41 35.73 -14.61
CA LYS A 266 -3.14 35.54 -16.05
C LYS A 266 -1.94 34.64 -16.28
N MET A 267 -0.83 34.86 -15.58
CA MET A 267 0.37 34.05 -15.74
C MET A 267 0.19 32.66 -15.15
N ALA A 268 -0.49 32.53 -14.00
CA ALA A 268 -0.77 31.23 -13.38
C ALA A 268 -1.61 30.33 -14.31
N ILE A 269 -2.71 30.84 -14.87
CA ILE A 269 -3.58 30.09 -15.79
C ILE A 269 -2.82 29.72 -17.09
N SER A 270 -2.10 30.69 -17.69
CA SER A 270 -1.30 30.42 -18.90
C SER A 270 -0.24 29.35 -18.65
N PHE A 271 0.42 29.38 -17.50
CA PHE A 271 1.44 28.42 -17.12
C PHE A 271 0.81 27.03 -16.87
N LEU A 272 -0.31 26.97 -16.15
CA LEU A 272 -1.06 25.73 -15.91
C LEU A 272 -1.39 25.07 -17.26
N ASN A 273 -2.07 25.79 -18.15
CA ASN A 273 -2.50 25.24 -19.45
C ASN A 273 -1.33 24.75 -20.31
N LYS A 274 -0.22 25.49 -20.37
CA LYS A 274 1.00 25.05 -21.06
C LYS A 274 1.60 23.78 -20.46
N THR A 275 1.49 23.63 -19.13
CA THR A 275 2.01 22.45 -18.44
C THR A 275 1.14 21.22 -18.72
N LEU A 276 -0.18 21.40 -18.75
CA LEU A 276 -1.13 20.34 -19.10
C LEU A 276 -1.01 19.92 -20.58
N GLU A 277 -0.78 20.85 -21.50
CA GLU A 277 -0.51 20.56 -22.94
C GLU A 277 0.72 19.66 -23.15
N ARG A 278 1.68 19.67 -22.23
CA ARG A 278 2.86 18.78 -22.24
C ARG A 278 2.56 17.35 -21.76
N GLY A 279 1.29 17.05 -21.45
CA GLY A 279 0.82 15.71 -21.09
C GLY A 279 0.67 15.47 -19.60
N LEU A 280 0.82 16.48 -18.75
CA LEU A 280 0.55 16.35 -17.33
C LEU A 280 -0.96 16.36 -17.05
N SER A 281 -1.42 15.49 -16.17
CA SER A 281 -2.83 15.46 -15.80
C SER A 281 -3.16 16.56 -14.77
N PRO A 282 -4.32 17.26 -14.90
CA PRO A 282 -4.77 18.23 -13.91
C PRO A 282 -4.83 17.67 -12.50
N HIS A 283 -5.24 16.42 -12.34
CA HIS A 283 -5.29 15.75 -11.05
C HIS A 283 -3.89 15.55 -10.43
N GLN A 284 -2.91 15.12 -11.23
CA GLN A 284 -1.52 14.96 -10.75
C GLN A 284 -0.91 16.30 -10.36
N PHE A 285 -1.15 17.35 -11.16
CA PHE A 285 -0.67 18.69 -10.85
C PHE A 285 -1.29 19.21 -9.55
N ASN A 286 -2.61 19.09 -9.40
CA ASN A 286 -3.33 19.53 -8.22
C ASN A 286 -2.86 18.79 -6.96
N LYS A 287 -2.70 17.46 -7.04
CA LYS A 287 -2.19 16.65 -5.92
C LYS A 287 -0.80 17.09 -5.50
N ALA A 288 0.12 17.26 -6.45
CA ALA A 288 1.46 17.75 -6.15
C ALA A 288 1.43 19.14 -5.52
N LEU A 289 0.59 20.04 -6.02
CA LEU A 289 0.43 21.39 -5.46
C LEU A 289 -0.07 21.36 -4.01
N ILE A 290 -1.05 20.53 -3.70
CA ILE A 290 -1.57 20.32 -2.34
C ILE A 290 -0.45 19.81 -1.43
N ASP A 291 0.31 18.82 -1.88
CA ASP A 291 1.41 18.23 -1.11
C ASP A 291 2.46 19.32 -0.77
N TYR A 292 2.88 20.12 -1.75
CA TYR A 292 3.86 21.19 -1.50
C TYR A 292 3.30 22.34 -0.66
N LEU A 293 2.06 22.77 -0.85
CA LEU A 293 1.41 23.79 -0.01
C LEU A 293 1.31 23.32 1.45
N ARG A 294 0.99 22.05 1.67
CA ARG A 294 0.98 21.46 3.00
C ARG A 294 2.37 21.49 3.64
N GLU A 295 3.42 21.16 2.89
CA GLU A 295 4.79 21.21 3.40
C GLU A 295 5.22 22.64 3.73
N ILE A 296 4.88 23.61 2.88
CA ILE A 296 5.12 25.03 3.14
C ILE A 296 4.42 25.46 4.44
N LEU A 297 3.16 25.06 4.64
CA LEU A 297 2.42 25.33 5.87
C LEU A 297 3.08 24.73 7.11
N LEU A 298 3.53 23.48 7.03
CA LEU A 298 4.19 22.80 8.14
C LEU A 298 5.54 23.43 8.47
N LEU A 299 6.36 23.76 7.45
CA LEU A 299 7.64 24.45 7.64
C LEU A 299 7.48 25.88 8.19
N LYS A 300 6.33 26.53 7.95
CA LYS A 300 6.00 27.82 8.56
C LYS A 300 5.82 27.71 10.08
N ILE A 301 5.35 26.54 10.55
CA ILE A 301 5.12 26.26 11.98
C ILE A 301 6.42 25.76 12.63
N ASP A 302 7.11 24.83 11.96
CA ASP A 302 8.36 24.22 12.41
C ASP A 302 9.35 24.15 11.24
N SER A 303 10.34 25.02 11.23
CA SER A 303 11.34 25.17 10.17
C SER A 303 12.34 23.99 10.08
N GLU A 304 12.38 23.14 11.11
CA GLU A 304 13.27 21.96 11.17
C GLU A 304 12.52 20.66 10.94
N LEU A 305 11.23 20.72 10.59
CA LEU A 305 10.42 19.54 10.34
C LEU A 305 11.02 18.71 9.20
N GLU A 306 11.32 17.44 9.49
CA GLU A 306 11.70 16.45 8.50
C GLU A 306 10.56 15.48 8.24
N ASN A 307 10.17 15.33 7.00
CA ASN A 307 9.19 14.33 6.57
C ASN A 307 9.62 13.68 5.23
N PRO A 308 8.94 12.61 4.79
CA PRO A 308 9.33 11.86 3.60
C PRO A 308 9.40 12.71 2.32
N LEU A 309 8.57 13.72 2.16
CA LEU A 309 8.57 14.59 0.98
C LEU A 309 9.79 15.50 0.99
N ILE A 310 10.08 16.13 2.12
CA ILE A 310 11.24 17.02 2.31
C ILE A 310 12.55 16.24 2.17
N LEU A 311 12.61 15.01 2.71
CA LEU A 311 13.79 14.15 2.59
C LEU A 311 14.11 13.75 1.15
N GLY A 312 13.11 13.73 0.27
CA GLY A 312 13.28 13.44 -1.17
C GLY A 312 13.74 14.63 -2.02
N LEU A 313 13.84 15.84 -1.43
CA LEU A 313 14.24 17.07 -2.12
C LEU A 313 15.77 17.25 -2.07
N THR A 314 16.31 17.95 -3.09
CA THR A 314 17.67 18.46 -3.05
C THR A 314 17.80 19.61 -2.04
N GLU A 315 19.03 19.93 -1.62
CA GLU A 315 19.23 21.05 -0.67
C GLU A 315 18.75 22.40 -1.25
N GLU A 316 18.94 22.63 -2.56
CA GLU A 316 18.44 23.83 -3.24
C GLU A 316 16.90 23.89 -3.22
N GLU A 317 16.23 22.75 -3.40
CA GLU A 317 14.76 22.66 -3.35
C GLU A 317 14.23 22.87 -1.94
N LYS A 318 14.93 22.37 -0.93
CA LYS A 318 14.59 22.58 0.49
C LYS A 318 14.73 24.07 0.88
N GLU A 319 15.81 24.71 0.44
CA GLU A 319 16.01 26.14 0.69
C GLU A 319 14.91 26.98 0.06
N LYS A 320 14.54 26.71 -1.18
CA LYS A 320 13.41 27.39 -1.84
C LYS A 320 12.10 27.18 -1.10
N LEU A 321 11.84 25.95 -0.66
CA LEU A 321 10.61 25.63 0.09
C LEU A 321 10.56 26.45 1.41
N LYS A 322 11.68 26.53 2.13
CA LYS A 322 11.81 27.36 3.34
C LYS A 322 11.63 28.84 3.03
N GLU A 323 12.18 29.32 1.92
CA GLU A 323 12.01 30.70 1.47
C GLU A 323 10.55 31.05 1.20
N PHE A 324 9.82 30.16 0.51
CA PHE A 324 8.37 30.30 0.30
C PHE A 324 7.60 30.31 1.62
N ALA A 325 7.90 29.37 2.53
CA ALA A 325 7.28 29.32 3.86
C ALA A 325 7.50 30.62 4.63
N PHE A 326 8.69 31.23 4.54
CA PHE A 326 9.01 32.46 5.24
C PHE A 326 8.32 33.69 4.63
N LYS A 327 8.31 33.81 3.31
CA LYS A 327 7.79 34.99 2.57
C LYS A 327 6.27 35.06 2.52
N THR A 328 5.58 33.92 2.49
CA THR A 328 4.13 33.89 2.28
C THR A 328 3.38 33.95 3.61
N PRO A 329 2.37 34.83 3.78
CA PRO A 329 1.50 34.83 4.95
C PRO A 329 0.82 33.48 5.18
N ILE A 330 0.59 33.12 6.43
CA ILE A 330 0.00 31.80 6.76
C ILE A 330 -1.44 31.69 6.24
N GLU A 331 -2.15 32.80 6.27
CA GLU A 331 -3.52 32.92 5.79
C GLU A 331 -3.63 32.61 4.28
N ASP A 332 -2.70 33.14 3.48
CA ASP A 332 -2.64 32.88 2.02
C ASP A 332 -2.33 31.41 1.71
N ILE A 333 -1.43 30.79 2.50
CA ILE A 333 -1.12 29.37 2.35
C ILE A 333 -2.33 28.50 2.70
N GLN A 334 -3.01 28.82 3.80
CA GLN A 334 -4.19 28.08 4.25
C GLN A 334 -5.33 28.19 3.24
N GLU A 335 -5.57 29.41 2.74
CA GLU A 335 -6.60 29.64 1.73
C GLU A 335 -6.31 28.88 0.43
N ALA A 336 -5.08 28.97 -0.10
CA ALA A 336 -4.67 28.25 -1.29
C ALA A 336 -4.82 26.74 -1.09
N LEU A 337 -4.35 26.22 0.05
CA LEU A 337 -4.46 24.79 0.38
C LEU A 337 -5.93 24.35 0.42
N GLN A 338 -6.80 25.08 1.10
CA GLN A 338 -8.22 24.75 1.18
C GLN A 338 -8.88 24.73 -0.20
N LYS A 339 -8.62 25.74 -1.03
CA LYS A 339 -9.18 25.83 -2.38
C LYS A 339 -8.74 24.68 -3.28
N PHE A 340 -7.45 24.32 -3.28
CA PHE A 340 -6.97 23.20 -4.11
C PHE A 340 -7.42 21.83 -3.58
N VAL A 341 -7.63 21.66 -2.27
CA VAL A 341 -8.25 20.45 -1.70
C VAL A 341 -9.71 20.32 -2.15
N GLU A 342 -10.49 21.40 -2.16
CA GLU A 342 -11.86 21.41 -2.70
C GLU A 342 -11.87 21.07 -4.20
N THR A 343 -10.91 21.62 -4.94
CA THR A 343 -10.72 21.41 -6.38
C THR A 343 -10.45 19.94 -6.73
N GLU A 344 -9.75 19.19 -5.88
CA GLU A 344 -9.41 17.78 -6.12
C GLU A 344 -10.65 16.91 -6.39
N ASN A 345 -11.70 17.12 -5.62
CA ASN A 345 -12.97 16.41 -5.83
C ASN A 345 -13.70 16.88 -7.09
N GLN A 346 -13.62 18.17 -7.42
CA GLN A 346 -14.28 18.74 -8.59
C GLN A 346 -13.66 18.30 -9.91
N ILE A 347 -12.33 18.16 -9.99
CA ILE A 347 -11.61 17.67 -11.17
C ILE A 347 -12.15 16.32 -11.64
N LYS A 348 -12.48 15.43 -10.69
CA LYS A 348 -12.98 14.07 -10.96
C LYS A 348 -14.29 14.04 -11.75
N TYR A 349 -15.15 15.03 -11.53
CA TYR A 349 -16.52 15.08 -12.07
C TYR A 349 -16.72 16.18 -13.10
N SER A 350 -15.69 17.00 -13.36
CA SER A 350 -15.76 18.09 -14.32
C SER A 350 -15.65 17.58 -15.76
N SER A 351 -16.52 18.06 -16.65
CA SER A 351 -16.42 17.83 -18.09
C SER A 351 -15.17 18.49 -18.70
N ILE A 352 -14.66 19.52 -18.08
CA ILE A 352 -13.41 20.22 -18.43
C ILE A 352 -12.47 20.09 -17.23
N PRO A 353 -11.56 19.10 -17.21
CA PRO A 353 -10.78 18.75 -16.03
C PRO A 353 -9.93 19.89 -15.42
N GLN A 354 -9.47 20.85 -16.24
CA GLN A 354 -8.67 21.99 -15.78
C GLN A 354 -9.51 23.12 -15.20
N LEU A 355 -10.81 23.23 -15.54
CA LEU A 355 -11.67 24.36 -15.16
C LEU A 355 -11.74 24.59 -13.64
N PRO A 356 -11.88 23.55 -12.78
CA PRO A 356 -11.88 23.78 -11.33
C PRO A 356 -10.61 24.45 -10.82
N MET A 357 -9.45 24.13 -11.41
CA MET A 357 -8.16 24.75 -11.04
C MET A 357 -8.10 26.21 -11.51
N GLU A 358 -8.58 26.50 -12.72
CA GLU A 358 -8.62 27.85 -13.27
C GLU A 358 -9.50 28.76 -12.40
N LEU A 359 -10.64 28.25 -11.94
CA LEU A 359 -11.53 28.98 -11.00
C LEU A 359 -10.85 29.23 -9.65
N ALA A 360 -10.19 28.22 -9.09
CA ALA A 360 -9.44 28.37 -7.84
C ALA A 360 -8.33 29.43 -7.96
N ILE A 361 -7.60 29.47 -9.07
CA ILE A 361 -6.58 30.48 -9.34
C ILE A 361 -7.20 31.90 -9.33
N VAL A 362 -8.32 32.08 -10.02
CA VAL A 362 -9.01 33.38 -10.07
C VAL A 362 -9.46 33.80 -8.68
N GLU A 363 -10.09 32.90 -7.92
CA GLU A 363 -10.54 33.20 -6.55
C GLU A 363 -9.39 33.57 -5.61
N ILE A 364 -8.24 32.90 -5.71
CA ILE A 364 -7.06 33.19 -4.89
C ILE A 364 -6.40 34.51 -5.28
N CYS A 365 -6.36 34.84 -6.61
CA CYS A 365 -5.64 36.00 -7.11
C CYS A 365 -6.49 37.29 -7.12
N GLU A 366 -7.80 37.17 -7.36
CA GLU A 366 -8.71 38.33 -7.55
C GLU A 366 -9.57 38.67 -6.32
N LYS A 367 -9.22 38.16 -5.13
CA LYS A 367 -9.87 38.68 -3.92
C LYS A 367 -9.68 40.17 -3.82
N THR A 368 -10.72 40.90 -4.22
CA THR A 368 -10.94 42.31 -3.84
C THR A 368 -11.17 42.36 -2.33
N GLU A 369 -10.45 43.27 -1.66
CA GLU A 369 -10.61 43.64 -0.25
C GLU A 369 -12.07 43.91 0.15
#